data_5edd60cb4576ea1014345db65141a11c
#
_entry.id   5edd60cb4576ea1014345db65141a11c
#
_cell.length_a   1.000
_cell.length_b   1.000
_cell.length_c   1.000
_cell.angle_alpha   90.00
_cell.angle_beta   90.00
_cell.angle_gamma   90.00
#
_symmetry.space_group_name_H-M   'P 1'
#
loop_
_entity.id
_entity.type
_entity.pdbx_description
1 polymer ?
#
loop_
_entity_poly.entity_id
_entity_poly.type
_entity_poly.pdbx_seq_one_letter_code
_entity_poly.pdbx_strand_id
1 'polypeptide(L)'
;MHLDELRSILLSERETGRLLSIPRDLFYSAEKSLESLLEEVYAYEDPFSDKARILIERVSSIRETLHDLFMLRSEKILALARTHEEGQYIDREELKRMLPEEREMFDAIVLAIGHSRCRLIPVPAPGAGVSRAEAAEEASRCADVLEAQPAGPDYVLSRVLTDMEPFMGVDGRIYQLRREDMVTLPLRNAEVLCERNIVLNINPGK
;
A
#
# COMPACT_ATOMS: atom_id res chain seq x y z
N MET A 1 -11.50 -26.90 3.85
CA MET A 1 -12.29 -25.70 4.19
C MET A 1 -13.71 -25.84 3.67
N HIS A 2 -14.72 -25.42 4.44
CA HIS A 2 -16.13 -25.58 4.04
C HIS A 2 -16.66 -24.31 3.35
N LEU A 3 -17.52 -24.49 2.34
CA LEU A 3 -18.14 -23.39 1.58
C LEU A 3 -18.87 -22.39 2.51
N ASP A 4 -19.51 -22.90 3.57
CA ASP A 4 -20.25 -22.07 4.51
C ASP A 4 -19.35 -21.14 5.33
N GLU A 5 -18.13 -21.57 5.64
CA GLU A 5 -17.10 -20.74 6.29
C GLU A 5 -16.67 -19.59 5.37
N LEU A 6 -16.42 -19.89 4.09
CA LEU A 6 -16.08 -18.86 3.08
C LEU A 6 -17.19 -17.83 2.92
N ARG A 7 -18.45 -18.30 2.82
CA ARG A 7 -19.62 -17.42 2.73
C ARG A 7 -19.79 -16.53 3.95
N SER A 8 -19.54 -17.08 5.14
CA SER A 8 -19.60 -16.31 6.39
C SER A 8 -18.54 -15.20 6.40
N ILE A 9 -17.31 -15.51 5.97
CA ILE A 9 -16.23 -14.52 5.85
C ILE A 9 -16.60 -13.44 4.84
N LEU A 10 -17.10 -13.82 3.66
CA LEU A 10 -17.51 -12.89 2.62
C LEU A 10 -18.64 -11.95 3.11
N LEU A 11 -19.64 -12.47 3.80
CA LEU A 11 -20.72 -11.66 4.35
C LEU A 11 -20.19 -10.67 5.40
N SER A 12 -19.37 -11.14 6.31
CA SER A 12 -18.75 -10.27 7.33
C SER A 12 -17.88 -9.18 6.71
N GLU A 13 -17.15 -9.50 5.63
CA GLU A 13 -16.34 -8.53 4.89
C GLU A 13 -17.22 -7.51 4.16
N ARG A 14 -18.40 -7.91 3.62
CA ARG A 14 -19.37 -6.99 2.98
C ARG A 14 -20.00 -6.02 3.96
N GLU A 15 -20.35 -6.48 5.15
CA GLU A 15 -21.01 -5.66 6.17
C GLU A 15 -20.09 -4.61 6.76
N THR A 16 -18.79 -4.87 6.74
CA THR A 16 -17.78 -3.97 7.31
C THR A 16 -17.19 -3.08 6.23
N GLY A 17 -17.25 -1.76 6.40
CA GLY A 17 -16.58 -0.82 5.49
C GLY A 17 -15.04 -0.86 5.55
N ARG A 18 -14.46 -1.71 6.42
CA ARG A 18 -13.02 -1.85 6.67
C ARG A 18 -12.57 -3.27 6.36
N LEU A 19 -11.25 -3.45 6.22
CA LEU A 19 -10.67 -4.78 6.09
C LEU A 19 -10.81 -5.56 7.39
N LEU A 20 -11.29 -6.80 7.27
CA LEU A 20 -11.31 -7.77 8.37
C LEU A 20 -10.04 -8.61 8.38
N SER A 21 -9.69 -9.10 9.58
CA SER A 21 -8.63 -10.09 9.72
C SER A 21 -9.15 -11.44 9.24
N ILE A 22 -8.50 -12.00 8.22
CA ILE A 22 -8.79 -13.35 7.70
C ILE A 22 -7.60 -14.28 7.95
N PRO A 23 -7.79 -15.61 8.00
CA PRO A 23 -6.69 -16.55 8.10
C PRO A 23 -5.70 -16.39 6.94
N ARG A 24 -4.40 -16.43 7.24
CA ARG A 24 -3.35 -16.26 6.22
C ARG A 24 -3.34 -17.38 5.18
N ASP A 25 -3.76 -18.55 5.57
CA ASP A 25 -3.82 -19.76 4.74
C ASP A 25 -5.19 -19.96 4.07
N LEU A 26 -6.10 -18.96 4.15
CA LEU A 26 -7.47 -19.07 3.65
C LEU A 26 -7.50 -19.46 2.16
N PHE A 27 -6.79 -18.69 1.31
CA PHE A 27 -6.75 -18.96 -0.13
C PHE A 27 -6.06 -20.29 -0.44
N TYR A 28 -4.95 -20.60 0.24
CA TYR A 28 -4.24 -21.86 0.07
C TYR A 28 -5.09 -23.08 0.51
N SER A 29 -5.76 -22.98 1.65
CA SER A 29 -6.63 -24.08 2.13
C SER A 29 -7.86 -24.27 1.25
N ALA A 30 -8.36 -23.20 0.64
CA ALA A 30 -9.44 -23.26 -0.34
C ALA A 30 -8.97 -23.89 -1.66
N GLU A 31 -7.79 -23.53 -2.16
CA GLU A 31 -7.18 -24.15 -3.35
C GLU A 31 -7.02 -25.65 -3.17
N LYS A 32 -6.45 -26.09 -2.05
CA LYS A 32 -6.31 -27.50 -1.73
C LYS A 32 -7.67 -28.24 -1.66
N SER A 33 -8.71 -27.57 -1.16
CA SER A 33 -10.07 -28.14 -1.14
C SER A 33 -10.66 -28.26 -2.55
N LEU A 34 -10.37 -27.28 -3.43
CA LEU A 34 -10.76 -27.30 -4.83
C LEU A 34 -10.06 -28.45 -5.60
N GLU A 35 -8.74 -28.62 -5.39
CA GLU A 35 -7.99 -29.73 -5.98
C GLU A 35 -8.58 -31.08 -5.60
N SER A 36 -8.85 -31.31 -4.31
CA SER A 36 -9.47 -32.56 -3.84
C SER A 36 -10.86 -32.81 -4.46
N LEU A 37 -11.69 -31.76 -4.58
CA LEU A 37 -13.00 -31.88 -5.21
C LEU A 37 -12.91 -32.17 -6.72
N LEU A 38 -11.91 -31.57 -7.39
CA LEU A 38 -11.67 -31.84 -8.83
C LEU A 38 -11.18 -33.27 -9.04
N GLU A 39 -10.29 -33.78 -8.19
CA GLU A 39 -9.85 -35.17 -8.22
C GLU A 39 -11.06 -36.13 -8.05
N GLU A 40 -11.99 -35.83 -7.12
CA GLU A 40 -13.22 -36.59 -6.97
C GLU A 40 -14.07 -36.55 -8.25
N VAL A 41 -14.22 -35.38 -8.90
CA VAL A 41 -14.95 -35.24 -10.17
C VAL A 41 -14.33 -36.11 -11.27
N TYR A 42 -13.01 -36.09 -11.41
CA TYR A 42 -12.27 -36.87 -12.40
C TYR A 42 -12.30 -38.39 -12.15
N ALA A 43 -12.55 -38.82 -10.92
CA ALA A 43 -12.68 -40.23 -10.58
C ALA A 43 -14.03 -40.86 -11.04
N TYR A 44 -15.02 -40.05 -11.44
CA TYR A 44 -16.25 -40.54 -12.00
C TYR A 44 -16.09 -40.90 -13.48
N GLU A 45 -16.50 -42.11 -13.83
CA GLU A 45 -16.51 -42.60 -15.25
C GLU A 45 -17.49 -41.79 -16.12
N ASP A 46 -18.59 -41.31 -15.55
CA ASP A 46 -19.58 -40.46 -16.22
C ASP A 46 -19.58 -39.03 -15.63
N PRO A 47 -19.02 -38.06 -16.38
CA PRO A 47 -19.02 -36.65 -15.97
C PRO A 47 -20.42 -36.03 -15.90
N PHE A 48 -21.44 -36.62 -16.53
CA PHE A 48 -22.82 -36.14 -16.56
C PHE A 48 -23.68 -36.76 -15.45
N SER A 49 -23.12 -37.61 -14.61
CA SER A 49 -23.83 -38.15 -13.48
C SER A 49 -24.30 -37.06 -12.51
N ASP A 50 -25.45 -37.26 -11.85
CA ASP A 50 -25.98 -36.30 -10.88
C ASP A 50 -24.98 -35.99 -9.76
N LYS A 51 -24.17 -36.97 -9.37
CA LYS A 51 -23.11 -36.78 -8.34
C LYS A 51 -22.00 -35.89 -8.84
N ALA A 52 -21.48 -36.12 -10.05
CA ALA A 52 -20.46 -35.29 -10.66
C ALA A 52 -20.95 -33.85 -10.83
N ARG A 53 -22.19 -33.65 -11.25
CA ARG A 53 -22.80 -32.32 -11.38
C ARG A 53 -22.84 -31.56 -10.05
N ILE A 54 -23.26 -32.21 -8.95
CA ILE A 54 -23.27 -31.58 -7.62
C ILE A 54 -21.88 -31.14 -7.19
N LEU A 55 -20.84 -31.95 -7.45
CA LEU A 55 -19.46 -31.60 -7.13
C LEU A 55 -18.96 -30.41 -7.97
N ILE A 56 -19.28 -30.39 -9.27
CA ILE A 56 -18.95 -29.29 -10.17
C ILE A 56 -19.61 -27.98 -9.72
N GLU A 57 -20.89 -28.03 -9.34
CA GLU A 57 -21.60 -26.87 -8.79
C GLU A 57 -20.96 -26.38 -7.49
N ARG A 58 -20.48 -27.28 -6.64
CA ARG A 58 -19.76 -26.95 -5.42
C ARG A 58 -18.40 -26.29 -5.72
N VAL A 59 -17.63 -26.84 -6.67
CA VAL A 59 -16.37 -26.24 -7.14
C VAL A 59 -16.61 -24.82 -7.67
N SER A 60 -17.62 -24.65 -8.53
CA SER A 60 -17.99 -23.34 -9.07
C SER A 60 -18.36 -22.34 -7.97
N SER A 61 -19.17 -22.77 -7.00
CA SER A 61 -19.58 -21.91 -5.87
C SER A 61 -18.41 -21.49 -4.98
N ILE A 62 -17.44 -22.38 -4.73
CA ILE A 62 -16.23 -22.03 -3.98
C ILE A 62 -15.39 -21.00 -4.75
N ARG A 63 -15.18 -21.22 -6.06
CA ARG A 63 -14.42 -20.29 -6.91
C ARG A 63 -15.06 -18.91 -7.00
N GLU A 64 -16.39 -18.85 -7.18
CA GLU A 64 -17.14 -17.58 -7.17
C GLU A 64 -16.98 -16.85 -5.83
N THR A 65 -17.16 -17.58 -4.71
CA THR A 65 -17.04 -16.97 -3.38
C THR A 65 -15.64 -16.42 -3.11
N LEU A 66 -14.59 -17.14 -3.53
CA LEU A 66 -13.20 -16.68 -3.44
C LEU A 66 -12.94 -15.46 -4.32
N HIS A 67 -13.46 -15.48 -5.54
CA HIS A 67 -13.35 -14.34 -6.46
C HIS A 67 -14.04 -13.09 -5.89
N ASP A 68 -15.25 -13.23 -5.40
CA ASP A 68 -16.00 -12.14 -4.77
C ASP A 68 -15.27 -11.58 -3.55
N LEU A 69 -14.71 -12.45 -2.70
CA LEU A 69 -13.92 -12.03 -1.55
C LEU A 69 -12.66 -11.26 -1.97
N PHE A 70 -11.93 -11.77 -2.96
CA PHE A 70 -10.76 -11.10 -3.51
C PHE A 70 -11.11 -9.71 -4.08
N MET A 71 -12.17 -9.62 -4.89
CA MET A 71 -12.60 -8.36 -5.49
C MET A 71 -13.00 -7.33 -4.43
N LEU A 72 -13.78 -7.74 -3.44
CA LEU A 72 -14.22 -6.87 -2.35
C LEU A 72 -13.03 -6.33 -1.53
N ARG A 73 -12.08 -7.20 -1.20
CA ARG A 73 -10.87 -6.79 -0.46
C ARG A 73 -9.96 -5.91 -1.30
N SER A 74 -9.79 -6.23 -2.58
CA SER A 74 -9.03 -5.40 -3.52
C SER A 74 -9.60 -4.00 -3.66
N GLU A 75 -10.92 -3.85 -3.71
CA GLU A 75 -11.57 -2.53 -3.74
C GLU A 75 -11.26 -1.71 -2.47
N LYS A 76 -11.32 -2.34 -1.30
CA LYS A 76 -10.95 -1.69 -0.03
C LYS A 76 -9.47 -1.28 0.00
N ILE A 77 -8.58 -2.14 -0.48
CA ILE A 77 -7.13 -1.87 -0.55
C ILE A 77 -6.84 -0.70 -1.51
N LEU A 78 -7.53 -0.65 -2.65
CA LEU A 78 -7.43 0.49 -3.59
C LEU A 78 -7.89 1.80 -2.92
N ALA A 79 -9.00 1.77 -2.18
CA ALA A 79 -9.48 2.93 -1.44
C ALA A 79 -8.45 3.39 -0.38
N LEU A 80 -7.85 2.46 0.36
CA LEU A 80 -6.80 2.75 1.34
C LEU A 80 -5.54 3.32 0.67
N ALA A 81 -5.10 2.76 -0.45
CA ALA A 81 -3.94 3.27 -1.19
C ALA A 81 -4.15 4.70 -1.68
N ARG A 82 -5.35 5.01 -2.17
CA ARG A 82 -5.74 6.36 -2.56
C ARG A 82 -5.73 7.32 -1.35
N THR A 83 -6.33 6.93 -0.24
CA THR A 83 -6.35 7.71 1.00
C THR A 83 -4.92 7.99 1.51
N HIS A 84 -4.01 7.02 1.36
CA HIS A 84 -2.59 7.17 1.68
C HIS A 84 -1.93 8.25 0.83
N GLU A 85 -2.14 8.24 -0.48
CA GLU A 85 -1.58 9.21 -1.41
C GLU A 85 -2.15 10.63 -1.24
N GLU A 86 -3.38 10.73 -0.74
CA GLU A 86 -4.01 12.02 -0.37
C GLU A 86 -3.42 12.59 0.94
N GLY A 87 -2.50 11.88 1.60
CA GLY A 87 -1.89 12.28 2.87
C GLY A 87 -2.83 12.19 4.07
N GLN A 88 -3.94 11.47 3.92
CA GLN A 88 -4.89 11.26 5.01
C GLN A 88 -4.40 10.16 5.96
N TYR A 89 -4.87 10.23 7.21
CA TYR A 89 -4.53 9.24 8.21
C TYR A 89 -5.14 7.88 7.87
N ILE A 90 -4.30 6.85 7.84
CA ILE A 90 -4.70 5.45 7.75
C ILE A 90 -4.46 4.76 9.09
N ASP A 91 -5.44 4.00 9.53
CA ASP A 91 -5.31 3.18 10.72
C ASP A 91 -4.29 2.06 10.48
N ARG A 92 -3.22 2.06 11.29
CA ARG A 92 -2.16 1.03 11.21
C ARG A 92 -2.69 -0.39 11.47
N GLU A 93 -3.76 -0.51 12.25
CA GLU A 93 -4.40 -1.81 12.50
C GLU A 93 -5.06 -2.36 11.24
N GLU A 94 -5.57 -1.49 10.37
CA GLU A 94 -6.16 -1.89 9.09
C GLU A 94 -5.11 -2.46 8.13
N LEU A 95 -3.92 -1.85 8.10
CA LEU A 95 -2.78 -2.36 7.33
C LEU A 95 -2.27 -3.72 7.83
N LYS A 96 -2.36 -3.99 9.12
CA LYS A 96 -1.98 -5.29 9.70
C LYS A 96 -2.95 -6.43 9.38
N ARG A 97 -4.18 -6.11 8.97
CA ARG A 97 -5.20 -7.07 8.56
C ARG A 97 -5.05 -7.56 7.12
N MET A 98 -4.17 -6.92 6.35
CA MET A 98 -3.82 -7.35 5.00
C MET A 98 -3.01 -8.65 5.05
N LEU A 99 -3.24 -9.51 4.06
CA LEU A 99 -2.35 -10.63 3.79
C LEU A 99 -1.01 -10.12 3.23
N PRO A 100 0.07 -10.91 3.28
CA PRO A 100 1.35 -10.51 2.71
C PRO A 100 1.23 -10.07 1.24
N GLU A 101 0.52 -10.83 0.41
CA GLU A 101 0.30 -10.56 -1.01
C GLU A 101 -0.56 -9.30 -1.23
N GLU A 102 -1.53 -9.08 -0.35
CA GLU A 102 -2.35 -7.86 -0.35
C GLU A 102 -1.54 -6.63 0.04
N ARG A 103 -0.55 -6.80 0.93
CA ARG A 103 0.36 -5.73 1.32
C ARG A 103 1.29 -5.35 0.17
N GLU A 104 1.83 -6.33 -0.54
CA GLU A 104 2.63 -6.09 -1.75
C GLU A 104 1.82 -5.35 -2.81
N MET A 105 0.56 -5.76 -3.03
CA MET A 105 -0.35 -5.07 -3.94
C MET A 105 -0.60 -3.61 -3.49
N PHE A 106 -0.86 -3.36 -2.22
CA PHE A 106 -1.04 -2.01 -1.68
C PHE A 106 0.18 -1.13 -1.94
N ASP A 107 1.37 -1.61 -1.59
CA ASP A 107 2.62 -0.87 -1.75
C ASP A 107 2.91 -0.59 -3.24
N ALA A 108 2.65 -1.54 -4.15
CA ALA A 108 2.77 -1.34 -5.59
C ALA A 108 1.81 -0.28 -6.13
N ILE A 109 0.56 -0.26 -5.65
CA ILE A 109 -0.45 0.73 -6.07
C ILE A 109 -0.04 2.14 -5.60
N VAL A 110 0.38 2.28 -4.34
CA VAL A 110 0.86 3.54 -3.77
C VAL A 110 2.02 4.09 -4.61
N LEU A 111 3.02 3.25 -4.92
CA LEU A 111 4.14 3.63 -5.78
C LEU A 111 3.69 4.06 -7.18
N ALA A 112 2.77 3.32 -7.81
CA ALA A 112 2.25 3.62 -9.14
C ALA A 112 1.50 4.96 -9.19
N ILE A 113 0.66 5.23 -8.18
CA ILE A 113 -0.08 6.50 -8.07
C ILE A 113 0.90 7.65 -7.84
N GLY A 114 1.83 7.52 -6.89
CA GLY A 114 2.84 8.54 -6.59
C GLY A 114 3.70 8.89 -7.80
N HIS A 115 4.20 7.88 -8.51
CA HIS A 115 4.98 8.05 -9.74
C HIS A 115 4.17 8.77 -10.84
N SER A 116 2.93 8.33 -11.06
CA SER A 116 2.06 8.97 -12.07
C SER A 116 1.74 10.40 -11.71
N ARG A 117 1.50 10.69 -10.42
CA ARG A 117 1.27 12.05 -9.91
C ARG A 117 2.45 12.96 -10.18
N CYS A 118 3.68 12.53 -9.88
CA CYS A 118 4.89 13.31 -10.13
C CYS A 118 5.09 13.63 -11.61
N ARG A 119 4.70 12.73 -12.50
CA ARG A 119 4.83 12.94 -13.96
C ARG A 119 3.73 13.80 -14.57
N LEU A 120 2.51 13.70 -14.06
CA LEU A 120 1.34 14.38 -14.63
C LEU A 120 1.08 15.75 -13.99
N ILE A 121 1.45 15.92 -12.73
CA ILE A 121 1.24 17.15 -11.98
C ILE A 121 2.63 17.74 -11.66
N PRO A 122 3.19 18.59 -12.53
CA PRO A 122 4.44 19.25 -12.24
C PRO A 122 4.26 20.16 -11.03
N VAL A 123 4.98 19.89 -9.95
CA VAL A 123 5.08 20.82 -8.82
C VAL A 123 5.85 22.03 -9.33
N PRO A 124 5.29 23.25 -9.31
CA PRO A 124 6.07 24.43 -9.66
C PRO A 124 7.25 24.55 -8.69
N ALA A 125 8.47 24.40 -9.19
CA ALA A 125 9.66 24.60 -8.39
C ALA A 125 9.67 26.06 -7.88
N PRO A 126 9.83 26.28 -6.59
CA PRO A 126 10.01 27.63 -6.07
C PRO A 126 11.38 28.16 -6.55
N GLY A 127 11.39 29.04 -7.54
CA GLY A 127 12.61 29.68 -8.03
C GLY A 127 12.96 29.30 -9.47
N ALA A 128 12.40 29.99 -10.42
CA ALA A 128 12.76 29.93 -11.83
C ALA A 128 14.23 30.27 -12.04
N GLY A 129 15.04 29.30 -12.40
CA GLY A 129 16.45 29.51 -12.74
C GLY A 129 17.19 28.28 -13.25
N VAL A 130 16.56 27.11 -13.29
CA VAL A 130 17.26 25.88 -13.72
C VAL A 130 16.84 25.52 -15.15
N SER A 131 17.85 25.39 -16.01
CA SER A 131 17.77 25.11 -17.43
C SER A 131 16.94 23.85 -17.74
N ARG A 132 16.13 23.94 -18.81
CA ARG A 132 15.29 22.85 -19.38
C ARG A 132 16.05 21.54 -19.65
N ALA A 133 17.40 21.58 -19.65
CA ALA A 133 18.26 20.42 -19.83
C ALA A 133 18.35 19.55 -18.56
N GLU A 134 18.35 20.15 -17.36
CA GLU A 134 18.44 19.43 -16.09
C GLU A 134 17.13 18.73 -15.71
N ALA A 135 15.99 19.32 -16.07
CA ALA A 135 14.67 18.69 -15.90
C ALA A 135 14.49 17.44 -16.78
N ALA A 136 15.18 17.37 -17.93
CA ALA A 136 15.16 16.19 -18.82
C ALA A 136 16.08 15.07 -18.28
N GLU A 137 17.17 15.39 -17.59
CA GLU A 137 18.04 14.41 -16.93
C GLU A 137 17.40 13.82 -15.67
N GLU A 138 16.67 14.61 -14.89
CA GLU A 138 15.89 14.08 -13.74
C GLU A 138 14.74 13.17 -14.20
N ALA A 139 14.06 13.50 -15.29
CA ALA A 139 13.03 12.62 -15.87
C ALA A 139 13.63 11.31 -16.41
N SER A 140 14.87 11.31 -16.89
CA SER A 140 15.58 10.10 -17.34
C SER A 140 16.04 9.22 -16.17
N ARG A 141 16.38 9.81 -15.03
CA ARG A 141 16.72 9.04 -13.81
C ARG A 141 15.52 8.34 -13.19
N CYS A 142 14.30 8.81 -13.42
CA CYS A 142 13.07 8.11 -13.01
C CYS A 142 12.76 6.88 -13.87
N ALA A 143 13.37 6.72 -15.04
CA ALA A 143 13.13 5.58 -15.93
C ALA A 143 14.03 4.37 -15.62
N ASP A 144 15.20 4.58 -15.00
CA ASP A 144 16.19 3.53 -14.72
C ASP A 144 16.02 2.85 -13.33
N VAL A 145 15.02 3.22 -12.54
CA VAL A 145 14.83 2.73 -11.16
C VAL A 145 13.93 1.48 -11.09
N LEU A 146 13.81 0.70 -12.17
CA LEU A 146 13.13 -0.60 -12.11
C LEU A 146 13.97 -1.72 -11.48
N GLU A 147 15.23 -1.44 -11.07
CA GLU A 147 16.10 -2.45 -10.43
C GLU A 147 16.80 -2.03 -9.13
N ALA A 148 16.46 -0.87 -8.53
CA ALA A 148 17.04 -0.47 -7.24
C ALA A 148 15.94 -0.24 -6.20
N GLN A 149 16.11 -0.87 -5.05
CA GLN A 149 15.28 -0.71 -3.85
C GLN A 149 15.00 0.79 -3.57
N PRO A 150 13.77 1.18 -3.17
CA PRO A 150 13.47 2.57 -2.87
C PRO A 150 14.22 2.97 -1.59
N ALA A 151 15.27 3.76 -1.74
CA ALA A 151 15.71 4.61 -0.67
C ALA A 151 14.58 5.64 -0.47
N GLY A 152 13.74 5.43 0.54
CA GLY A 152 12.78 6.44 0.98
C GLY A 152 13.54 7.74 1.27
N PRO A 153 12.87 8.90 1.27
CA PRO A 153 13.52 10.16 1.61
C PRO A 153 14.27 9.96 2.92
N ASP A 154 15.59 10.20 2.90
CA ASP A 154 16.42 10.12 4.09
C ASP A 154 15.86 11.09 5.13
N TYR A 155 15.39 10.57 6.25
CA TYR A 155 14.89 11.36 7.35
C TYR A 155 15.98 11.50 8.41
N VAL A 156 16.13 12.72 8.92
CA VAL A 156 17.09 13.05 9.97
C VAL A 156 16.35 13.49 11.21
N LEU A 157 16.76 12.97 12.37
CA LEU A 157 16.26 13.43 13.66
C LEU A 157 16.89 14.80 13.96
N SER A 158 16.05 15.80 14.20
CA SER A 158 16.48 17.17 14.44
C SER A 158 15.84 17.72 15.71
N ARG A 159 16.59 18.49 16.48
CA ARG A 159 16.10 19.26 17.63
C ARG A 159 15.77 20.68 17.19
N VAL A 160 14.58 21.15 17.53
CA VAL A 160 14.13 22.50 17.18
C VAL A 160 14.71 23.51 18.19
N LEU A 161 15.37 24.54 17.68
CA LEU A 161 15.96 25.60 18.48
C LEU A 161 15.06 26.83 18.64
N THR A 162 14.21 27.07 17.63
CA THR A 162 13.35 28.26 17.56
C THR A 162 11.96 27.87 17.05
N ASP A 163 10.90 28.48 17.61
CA ASP A 163 9.53 28.31 17.13
C ASP A 163 9.43 28.82 15.69
N MET A 164 8.70 28.08 14.86
CA MET A 164 8.45 28.43 13.47
C MET A 164 6.98 28.20 13.11
N GLU A 165 6.45 29.03 12.20
CA GLU A 165 5.11 28.84 11.65
C GLU A 165 5.02 27.50 10.89
N PRO A 166 3.84 26.88 10.85
CA PRO A 166 3.64 25.64 10.13
C PRO A 166 4.05 25.76 8.67
N PHE A 167 4.87 24.84 8.19
CA PHE A 167 5.33 24.81 6.80
C PHE A 167 5.14 23.41 6.19
N MET A 168 5.06 23.36 4.88
CA MET A 168 4.96 22.11 4.14
C MET A 168 6.36 21.62 3.76
N GLY A 169 6.71 20.40 4.17
CA GLY A 169 7.95 19.74 3.81
C GLY A 169 7.99 19.29 2.35
N VAL A 170 9.19 18.89 1.87
CA VAL A 170 9.37 18.32 0.51
C VAL A 170 8.61 17.00 0.31
N ASP A 171 8.23 16.33 1.38
CA ASP A 171 7.40 15.14 1.41
C ASP A 171 5.88 15.44 1.40
N GLY A 172 5.51 16.74 1.29
CA GLY A 172 4.12 17.20 1.28
C GLY A 172 3.44 17.20 2.66
N ARG A 173 4.16 16.92 3.74
CA ARG A 173 3.63 16.97 5.12
C ARG A 173 3.73 18.35 5.70
N ILE A 174 2.76 18.72 6.53
CA ILE A 174 2.79 19.98 7.29
C ILE A 174 3.51 19.72 8.60
N TYR A 175 4.58 20.46 8.83
CA TYR A 175 5.39 20.44 10.06
C TYR A 175 5.10 21.67 10.89
N GLN A 176 4.85 21.46 12.17
CA GLN A 176 4.74 22.52 13.16
C GLN A 176 5.90 22.34 14.15
N LEU A 177 6.84 23.26 14.14
CA LEU A 177 8.04 23.20 14.95
C LEU A 177 7.90 24.11 16.17
N ARG A 178 8.05 23.52 17.36
CA ARG A 178 8.13 24.26 18.63
C ARG A 178 9.50 24.09 19.24
N ARG A 179 9.97 25.10 19.88
CA ARG A 179 11.27 25.09 20.57
C ARG A 179 11.37 23.90 21.52
N GLU A 180 12.54 23.24 21.51
CA GLU A 180 12.87 22.03 22.30
C GLU A 180 12.22 20.72 21.79
N ASP A 181 11.38 20.76 20.75
CA ASP A 181 10.81 19.53 20.17
C ASP A 181 11.88 18.72 19.42
N MET A 182 11.71 17.39 19.47
CA MET A 182 12.47 16.43 18.67
C MET A 182 11.61 15.99 17.49
N VAL A 183 12.01 16.34 16.28
CA VAL A 183 11.22 16.09 15.07
C VAL A 183 12.05 15.36 14.02
N THR A 184 11.44 14.39 13.36
CA THR A 184 12.07 13.72 12.21
C THR A 184 11.68 14.46 10.94
N LEU A 185 12.66 15.04 10.26
CA LEU A 185 12.49 15.85 9.06
C LEU A 185 13.16 15.18 7.86
N PRO A 186 12.62 15.36 6.63
CA PRO A 186 13.35 15.00 5.42
C PRO A 186 14.70 15.71 5.36
N LEU A 187 15.75 15.02 4.93
CA LEU A 187 17.13 15.52 4.92
C LEU A 187 17.24 16.94 4.31
N ARG A 188 16.61 17.16 3.15
CA ARG A 188 16.62 18.47 2.48
C ARG A 188 15.99 19.58 3.33
N ASN A 189 14.90 19.30 4.02
CA ASN A 189 14.29 20.28 4.94
C ASN A 189 15.18 20.53 6.15
N ALA A 190 15.75 19.46 6.71
CA ALA A 190 16.64 19.53 7.86
C ALA A 190 17.90 20.35 7.56
N GLU A 191 18.51 20.21 6.38
CA GLU A 191 19.67 20.99 5.93
C GLU A 191 19.37 22.49 5.87
N VAL A 192 18.28 22.87 5.16
CA VAL A 192 17.90 24.29 5.02
C VAL A 192 17.55 24.93 6.36
N LEU A 193 16.86 24.19 7.24
CA LEU A 193 16.51 24.70 8.57
C LEU A 193 17.71 24.75 9.52
N CYS A 194 18.70 23.88 9.33
CA CYS A 194 19.98 23.90 10.05
C CYS A 194 20.84 25.13 9.64
N GLU A 195 20.91 25.44 8.34
CA GLU A 195 21.60 26.66 7.84
C GLU A 195 20.99 27.94 8.41
N ARG A 196 19.69 27.93 8.69
CA ARG A 196 18.98 29.08 9.31
C ARG A 196 19.02 29.09 10.83
N ASN A 197 19.73 28.14 11.46
CA ASN A 197 19.75 27.93 12.92
C ASN A 197 18.39 27.73 13.58
N ILE A 198 17.42 27.14 12.84
CA ILE A 198 16.08 26.83 13.36
C ILE A 198 16.08 25.43 13.97
N VAL A 199 16.84 24.50 13.39
CA VAL A 199 17.00 23.13 13.90
C VAL A 199 18.47 22.73 14.01
N LEU A 200 18.76 21.76 14.89
CA LEU A 200 20.05 21.10 15.01
C LEU A 200 19.89 19.62 14.65
N ASN A 201 20.60 19.16 13.63
CA ASN A 201 20.58 17.76 13.23
C ASN A 201 21.32 16.89 14.26
N ILE A 202 20.63 15.87 14.77
CA ILE A 202 21.20 14.89 15.69
C ILE A 202 21.60 13.67 14.85
N ASN A 203 22.90 13.55 14.59
CA ASN A 203 23.44 12.37 13.91
C ASN A 203 23.80 11.33 14.99
N PRO A 204 23.14 10.15 15.09
CA PRO A 204 23.44 9.15 16.11
C PRO A 204 24.69 8.31 15.80
N GLY A 205 25.63 8.83 14.99
CA GLY A 205 26.79 8.09 14.53
C GLY A 205 28.02 8.93 14.27
N LYS A 206 28.72 9.32 15.33
CA LYS A 206 30.19 9.43 15.38
C LYS A 206 30.66 9.13 16.79
#